data_d81348a30977236cf7cef911e6e687a8
#
_entry.id   d81348a30977236cf7cef911e6e687a8
#
_cell.length_a   1.000
_cell.length_b   1.000
_cell.length_c   1.000
_cell.angle_alpha   90.00
_cell.angle_beta   90.00
_cell.angle_gamma   90.00
#
_symmetry.space_group_name_H-M   'P 1'
#
loop_
_entity.id
_entity.type
_entity.pdbx_description
1 polymer ?
#
loop_
_entity_poly.entity_id
_entity_poly.type
_entity_poly.pdbx_seq_one_letter_code
_entity_poly.pdbx_strand_id
1 'polypeptide(L)'
;MPEPATDDYQEAPGATVDSVRSELFLGLTADQYLLPAVGPRPYADYAPEGFYPLDYQEAPGAAQYEPITPPETVDSEEARRFASRGILPESFLVPATGTSLRFSGFVRLGSTFDFDPIGTPDQFVTNTIPVPQESGQNVNFSARPSRLSFDTWTPTSLNDWNVHTLVQLDFFSGAAPGVGSSSNPRLRFAYVDYGYFRVGQDTTVFMDPQSFPFTADFAGPRGLVNVRQGLARVTLPMADQWFWAAAVEQPFSDITTYGLGENVQDVPDMTTHIRYQGDFGHAQISTIGRAIGYEPNDGDTTRRAGWGMNLTTNFHPWAILLDENPVRDPDPSGLARSRFRLQYAFGWGISRYIQDTSGLGLDGEVDPITGSFDLLYAVGWTVSYEHWFNAKWLTNITYSDASTAHNANQPGSTYAGANYLAASLWWIPVTDMSIGVEYLYGERENLDNERGVAHRVQSVFQYNF
;
A
#
# COMPACT_ATOMS: atom_id res chain seq x y z
N MET A 1 0.57 -41.19 48.29
CA MET A 1 0.77 -40.35 47.14
C MET A 1 0.18 -38.96 47.47
N PRO A 2 0.94 -37.91 47.60
CA PRO A 2 0.40 -36.59 47.86
C PRO A 2 0.07 -35.92 46.53
N GLU A 3 -1.06 -35.19 46.55
CA GLU A 3 -1.55 -34.32 45.47
C GLU A 3 -0.56 -33.17 45.16
N PRO A 4 -0.47 -32.70 43.91
CA PRO A 4 0.32 -31.53 43.58
C PRO A 4 -0.39 -30.27 44.01
N ALA A 5 0.36 -29.36 44.63
CA ALA A 5 -0.05 -28.05 45.05
C ALA A 5 -0.42 -27.17 43.82
N THR A 6 -1.55 -26.48 43.90
CA THR A 6 -1.96 -25.43 42.99
C THR A 6 -1.19 -24.16 43.30
N ASP A 7 -0.32 -23.71 42.40
CA ASP A 7 0.30 -22.41 42.45
C ASP A 7 -0.75 -21.33 42.10
N ASP A 8 -1.12 -20.53 43.12
CA ASP A 8 -1.86 -19.30 42.97
C ASP A 8 -0.95 -18.22 42.33
N TYR A 9 -1.04 -18.04 41.02
CA TYR A 9 -0.54 -16.83 40.37
C TYR A 9 -1.56 -15.71 40.57
N GLN A 10 -1.26 -14.78 41.46
CA GLN A 10 -1.92 -13.47 41.50
C GLN A 10 -1.49 -12.64 40.29
N GLU A 11 -2.43 -12.43 39.35
CA GLU A 11 -2.27 -11.47 38.26
C GLU A 11 -2.18 -10.05 38.80
N ALA A 12 -1.14 -9.32 38.38
CA ALA A 12 -1.04 -7.90 38.57
C ALA A 12 -2.12 -7.20 37.71
N PRO A 13 -2.84 -6.19 38.20
CA PRO A 13 -3.83 -5.48 37.41
C PRO A 13 -3.15 -4.51 36.45
N GLY A 14 -3.26 -4.75 35.16
CA GLY A 14 -2.84 -3.79 34.16
C GLY A 14 -2.50 -4.44 32.82
N ALA A 15 -3.29 -4.11 31.81
CA ALA A 15 -3.14 -4.39 30.39
C ALA A 15 -3.04 -5.87 30.01
N THR A 16 -4.16 -6.42 29.63
CA THR A 16 -4.19 -7.74 28.99
C THR A 16 -3.48 -7.68 27.63
N VAL A 17 -2.71 -8.72 27.31
CA VAL A 17 -2.02 -8.89 26.02
C VAL A 17 -2.98 -8.69 24.82
N ASP A 18 -4.27 -8.94 25.03
CA ASP A 18 -5.32 -8.76 24.05
C ASP A 18 -5.64 -7.31 23.69
N SER A 19 -5.47 -6.35 24.62
CA SER A 19 -5.73 -4.93 24.34
C SER A 19 -4.63 -4.34 23.43
N VAL A 20 -3.38 -4.71 23.66
CA VAL A 20 -2.25 -4.27 22.82
C VAL A 20 -2.32 -4.89 21.42
N ARG A 21 -2.78 -6.15 21.31
CA ARG A 21 -2.91 -6.83 20.01
C ARG A 21 -4.12 -6.38 19.20
N SER A 22 -5.22 -5.97 19.84
CA SER A 22 -6.37 -5.42 19.11
C SER A 22 -6.06 -4.07 18.46
N GLU A 23 -5.19 -3.28 19.07
CA GLU A 23 -4.67 -2.03 18.48
C GLU A 23 -3.78 -2.31 17.27
N LEU A 24 -2.98 -3.38 17.32
CA LEU A 24 -2.15 -3.87 16.23
C LEU A 24 -2.93 -4.22 14.96
N PHE A 25 -4.17 -4.65 15.12
CA PHE A 25 -5.03 -5.08 14.00
C PHE A 25 -5.82 -3.92 13.37
N LEU A 26 -6.06 -2.86 14.13
CA LEU A 26 -6.90 -1.73 13.73
C LEU A 26 -6.12 -0.57 13.11
N GLY A 27 -4.78 -0.68 13.06
CA GLY A 27 -3.92 0.38 12.55
C GLY A 27 -3.88 1.59 13.48
N LEU A 28 -2.68 1.98 13.88
CA LEU A 28 -2.26 3.24 14.48
C LEU A 28 -3.16 3.86 15.56
N THR A 29 -2.67 3.84 16.78
CA THR A 29 -3.20 4.69 17.84
C THR A 29 -2.72 6.14 17.62
N ALA A 30 -3.62 7.13 17.81
CA ALA A 30 -3.29 8.55 17.69
C ALA A 30 -2.22 8.99 18.70
N ASP A 31 -2.02 8.27 19.79
CA ASP A 31 -0.99 8.55 20.78
C ASP A 31 0.44 8.46 20.22
N GLN A 32 0.64 7.74 19.13
CA GLN A 32 1.92 7.72 18.43
C GLN A 32 2.22 9.04 17.69
N TYR A 33 1.20 9.88 17.46
CA TYR A 33 1.33 11.19 16.81
C TYR A 33 1.39 12.38 17.78
N LEU A 34 1.08 12.19 19.06
CA LEU A 34 0.90 13.27 20.04
C LEU A 34 1.98 13.37 21.10
N LEU A 35 3.16 12.81 20.89
CA LEU A 35 4.25 13.04 21.82
C LEU A 35 4.79 14.48 21.68
N PRO A 36 5.13 15.16 22.82
CA PRO A 36 5.63 16.52 22.78
C PRO A 36 6.89 16.61 21.93
N ALA A 37 7.03 17.71 21.19
CA ALA A 37 8.13 18.00 20.27
C ALA A 37 9.48 17.98 20.99
N VAL A 38 10.17 16.85 20.96
CA VAL A 38 11.57 16.72 21.34
C VAL A 38 12.32 16.08 20.18
N GLY A 39 12.82 16.93 19.31
CA GLY A 39 13.64 16.57 18.13
C GLY A 39 12.83 16.09 16.92
N PRO A 40 13.45 16.13 15.74
CA PRO A 40 12.84 15.65 14.51
C PRO A 40 12.63 14.16 14.57
N ARG A 41 11.37 13.73 14.52
CA ARG A 41 11.04 12.32 14.38
C ARG A 41 11.28 11.90 12.94
N PRO A 42 12.00 10.79 12.71
CA PRO A 42 12.05 10.22 11.37
C PRO A 42 10.65 9.86 10.88
N TYR A 43 10.41 10.10 9.62
CA TYR A 43 9.16 9.83 8.91
C TYR A 43 8.78 8.33 8.84
N ALA A 44 9.51 7.47 9.52
CA ALA A 44 9.10 6.07 9.70
C ALA A 44 7.64 5.93 10.17
N ASP A 45 7.12 6.98 10.82
CA ASP A 45 5.75 7.08 11.34
C ASP A 45 4.66 7.22 10.26
N TYR A 46 5.03 7.36 8.98
CA TYR A 46 4.12 7.51 7.84
C TYR A 46 4.25 6.39 6.82
N ALA A 47 4.78 5.26 7.22
CA ALA A 47 4.69 4.10 6.36
C ALA A 47 3.21 3.80 6.10
N PRO A 48 2.84 3.66 4.84
CA PRO A 48 1.46 3.46 4.47
C PRO A 48 0.93 2.21 5.14
N GLU A 49 -0.15 2.34 5.89
CA GLU A 49 -1.01 1.22 6.11
C GLU A 49 -1.48 0.76 4.74
N GLY A 50 -0.71 -0.13 4.16
CA GLY A 50 -1.14 -0.83 2.98
C GLY A 50 -2.35 -1.66 3.33
N PHE A 51 -2.96 -2.22 2.34
CA PHE A 51 -4.02 -3.19 2.28
C PHE A 51 -4.00 -4.31 3.32
N TYR A 52 -2.98 -4.33 4.18
CA TYR A 52 -2.66 -5.41 5.10
C TYR A 52 -2.42 -4.83 6.48
N PRO A 53 -3.11 -5.35 7.50
CA PRO A 53 -3.02 -4.87 8.88
C PRO A 53 -1.60 -4.86 9.46
N LEU A 54 -0.62 -5.41 8.77
CA LEU A 54 0.76 -5.51 9.26
C LEU A 54 1.79 -4.84 8.36
N ASP A 55 1.39 -4.01 7.41
CA ASP A 55 2.38 -3.41 6.54
C ASP A 55 3.29 -2.40 7.24
N TYR A 56 2.87 -1.84 8.35
CA TYR A 56 3.72 -1.04 9.23
C TYR A 56 3.05 -0.70 10.55
N GLN A 57 3.63 -1.22 11.60
CA GLN A 57 3.53 -0.59 12.91
C GLN A 57 4.82 0.14 13.19
N GLU A 58 4.65 1.40 13.52
CA GLU A 58 5.71 2.29 13.90
C GLU A 58 6.38 1.83 15.16
N ALA A 59 7.70 1.89 15.14
CA ALA A 59 8.42 1.97 16.40
C ALA A 59 7.93 3.21 17.15
N PRO A 60 7.61 3.10 18.45
CA PRO A 60 7.40 4.26 19.28
C PRO A 60 8.57 5.21 19.08
N GLY A 61 8.28 6.48 18.80
CA GLY A 61 9.30 7.47 18.47
C GLY A 61 10.49 7.38 19.40
N ALA A 62 11.70 7.50 18.86
CA ALA A 62 12.97 7.34 19.55
C ALA A 62 13.15 8.20 20.84
N ALA A 63 12.23 9.13 21.09
CA ALA A 63 12.24 10.05 22.21
C ALA A 63 11.88 9.43 23.59
N GLN A 64 11.44 8.17 23.67
CA GLN A 64 11.11 7.51 24.94
C GLN A 64 11.94 6.25 25.23
N TYR A 65 13.01 6.07 24.48
CA TYR A 65 13.89 4.95 24.77
C TYR A 65 14.80 5.29 25.96
N GLU A 66 14.33 4.99 27.18
CA GLU A 66 15.26 4.73 28.27
C GLU A 66 15.95 3.40 27.96
N PRO A 67 17.30 3.36 27.93
CA PRO A 67 18.00 2.10 27.79
C PRO A 67 17.53 1.18 28.93
N ILE A 68 16.96 0.02 28.56
CA ILE A 68 16.58 -1.00 29.52
C ILE A 68 17.87 -1.47 30.19
N THR A 69 18.23 -0.87 31.32
CA THR A 69 19.29 -1.38 32.16
C THR A 69 18.79 -2.69 32.75
N PRO A 70 19.48 -3.82 32.54
CA PRO A 70 19.10 -5.07 33.18
C PRO A 70 19.05 -4.84 34.69
N PRO A 71 18.03 -5.30 35.41
CA PRO A 71 18.02 -5.22 36.85
C PRO A 71 19.23 -5.98 37.41
N GLU A 72 19.91 -5.41 38.41
CA GLU A 72 21.17 -5.93 38.99
C GLU A 72 21.08 -7.34 39.61
N THR A 73 19.91 -7.96 39.65
CA THR A 73 19.63 -9.22 40.36
C THR A 73 18.74 -10.21 39.60
N VAL A 74 18.82 -10.24 38.29
CA VAL A 74 17.97 -11.18 37.49
C VAL A 74 18.73 -12.50 37.31
N ASP A 75 18.02 -13.62 37.49
CA ASP A 75 18.50 -14.96 37.16
C ASP A 75 19.05 -15.00 35.71
N SER A 76 20.12 -15.76 35.52
CA SER A 76 20.90 -15.77 34.26
C SER A 76 20.06 -16.11 33.03
N GLU A 77 18.94 -16.83 33.18
CA GLU A 77 18.04 -17.18 32.11
C GLU A 77 17.07 -16.02 31.77
N GLU A 78 16.60 -15.30 32.74
CA GLU A 78 15.76 -14.11 32.59
C GLU A 78 16.57 -12.94 32.03
N ALA A 79 17.84 -12.77 32.47
CA ALA A 79 18.79 -11.81 31.89
C ALA A 79 19.06 -12.11 30.40
N ARG A 80 19.16 -13.38 30.00
CA ARG A 80 19.33 -13.78 28.60
C ARG A 80 18.07 -13.48 27.75
N ARG A 81 16.88 -13.70 28.29
CA ARG A 81 15.63 -13.34 27.62
C ARG A 81 15.50 -11.82 27.45
N PHE A 82 15.92 -11.05 28.45
CA PHE A 82 15.92 -9.59 28.40
C PHE A 82 16.97 -9.06 27.41
N ALA A 83 18.18 -9.60 27.44
CA ALA A 83 19.29 -9.21 26.54
C ALA A 83 19.03 -9.58 25.05
N SER A 84 18.06 -10.47 24.78
CA SER A 84 17.70 -10.85 23.40
C SER A 84 16.58 -10.01 22.80
N ARG A 85 15.88 -9.18 23.59
CA ARG A 85 14.83 -8.29 23.06
C ARG A 85 15.45 -7.07 22.41
N GLY A 86 15.02 -6.80 21.18
CA GLY A 86 15.37 -5.58 20.47
C GLY A 86 14.59 -4.37 20.96
N ILE A 87 14.86 -3.21 20.40
CA ILE A 87 14.19 -1.92 20.68
C ILE A 87 12.71 -1.97 20.32
N LEU A 88 12.37 -2.75 19.30
CA LEU A 88 11.00 -2.83 18.79
C LEU A 88 10.25 -4.01 19.40
N PRO A 89 8.93 -3.92 19.54
CA PRO A 89 8.09 -5.08 19.81
C PRO A 89 8.41 -6.21 18.81
N GLU A 90 8.45 -7.45 19.29
CA GLU A 90 8.69 -8.65 18.48
C GLU A 90 10.02 -8.68 17.72
N SER A 91 10.98 -7.82 18.10
CA SER A 91 12.34 -7.81 17.56
C SER A 91 13.33 -8.45 18.53
N PHE A 92 14.49 -8.87 18.01
CA PHE A 92 15.60 -9.35 18.77
C PHE A 92 16.86 -8.54 18.49
N LEU A 93 17.70 -8.38 19.52
CA LEU A 93 18.94 -7.66 19.42
C LEU A 93 20.01 -8.53 18.75
N VAL A 94 20.66 -8.02 17.71
CA VAL A 94 21.83 -8.65 17.10
C VAL A 94 23.03 -8.39 18.01
N PRO A 95 23.68 -9.44 18.59
CA PRO A 95 24.77 -9.26 19.53
C PRO A 95 25.89 -8.38 18.97
N ALA A 96 26.46 -7.54 19.84
CA ALA A 96 27.60 -6.65 19.58
C ALA A 96 27.36 -5.51 18.56
N THR A 97 26.19 -5.40 17.95
CA THR A 97 25.89 -4.31 16.96
C THR A 97 24.95 -3.25 17.50
N GLY A 98 24.17 -3.53 18.54
CA GLY A 98 23.07 -2.69 19.00
C GLY A 98 21.88 -2.64 18.02
N THR A 99 21.93 -3.37 16.93
CA THR A 99 20.89 -3.43 15.91
C THR A 99 19.75 -4.35 16.37
N SER A 100 18.54 -3.87 16.32
CA SER A 100 17.33 -4.68 16.49
C SER A 100 16.89 -5.20 15.13
N LEU A 101 16.55 -6.48 15.04
CA LEU A 101 16.04 -7.13 13.84
C LEU A 101 14.64 -7.68 14.11
N ARG A 102 13.67 -7.35 13.24
CA ARG A 102 12.34 -7.92 13.23
C ARG A 102 12.12 -8.69 11.93
N PHE A 103 11.55 -9.86 12.05
CA PHE A 103 11.03 -10.65 10.95
C PHE A 103 9.53 -10.72 11.08
N SER A 104 8.81 -10.36 10.02
CA SER A 104 7.35 -10.33 10.01
C SER A 104 6.81 -10.68 8.63
N GLY A 105 5.51 -10.88 8.55
CA GLY A 105 4.89 -11.18 7.27
C GLY A 105 3.50 -11.77 7.42
N PHE A 106 3.03 -12.37 6.34
CA PHE A 106 1.79 -13.13 6.36
C PHE A 106 1.83 -14.28 5.35
N VAL A 107 1.12 -15.34 5.68
CA VAL A 107 0.73 -16.39 4.75
C VAL A 107 -0.70 -16.12 4.31
N ARG A 108 -0.91 -16.07 2.99
CA ARG A 108 -2.21 -15.82 2.39
C ARG A 108 -2.52 -16.87 1.32
N LEU A 109 -3.69 -17.47 1.40
CA LEU A 109 -4.27 -18.30 0.36
C LEU A 109 -5.51 -17.59 -0.20
N GLY A 110 -5.49 -17.29 -1.49
CA GLY A 110 -6.65 -16.84 -2.26
C GLY A 110 -7.23 -17.97 -3.07
N SER A 111 -8.56 -18.04 -3.18
CA SER A 111 -9.26 -18.85 -4.17
C SER A 111 -10.19 -17.97 -4.98
N THR A 112 -10.19 -18.13 -6.31
CA THR A 112 -11.01 -17.37 -7.23
C THR A 112 -11.86 -18.29 -8.08
N PHE A 113 -13.08 -17.85 -8.38
CA PHE A 113 -13.96 -18.43 -9.39
C PHE A 113 -14.38 -17.31 -10.35
N ASP A 114 -13.89 -17.36 -11.57
CA ASP A 114 -14.25 -16.46 -12.65
C ASP A 114 -15.46 -17.01 -13.41
N PHE A 115 -16.48 -16.20 -13.57
CA PHE A 115 -17.64 -16.52 -14.40
C PHE A 115 -17.39 -16.16 -15.87
N ASP A 116 -16.49 -15.21 -16.10
CA ASP A 116 -16.10 -14.67 -17.41
C ASP A 116 -14.56 -14.62 -17.50
N PRO A 117 -14.00 -14.68 -18.71
CA PRO A 117 -12.56 -14.61 -18.89
C PRO A 117 -11.96 -13.31 -18.40
N ILE A 118 -10.84 -13.42 -17.68
CA ILE A 118 -9.98 -12.33 -17.30
C ILE A 118 -8.52 -12.79 -17.40
N GLY A 119 -7.63 -11.97 -17.95
CA GLY A 119 -6.26 -12.37 -18.29
C GLY A 119 -5.35 -12.69 -17.09
N THR A 120 -5.80 -12.42 -15.85
CA THR A 120 -5.02 -12.61 -14.64
C THR A 120 -5.78 -13.44 -13.60
N PRO A 121 -5.35 -14.67 -13.31
CA PRO A 121 -6.07 -15.55 -12.39
C PRO A 121 -5.96 -15.14 -10.92
N ASP A 122 -4.86 -14.48 -10.52
CA ASP A 122 -4.56 -14.15 -9.11
C ASP A 122 -5.07 -12.76 -8.70
N GLN A 123 -5.38 -11.89 -9.66
CA GLN A 123 -5.77 -10.50 -9.46
C GLN A 123 -6.93 -10.17 -10.39
N PHE A 124 -7.79 -9.25 -9.99
CA PHE A 124 -8.89 -8.81 -10.84
C PHE A 124 -8.47 -7.55 -11.62
N VAL A 125 -7.87 -7.76 -12.81
CA VAL A 125 -7.27 -6.70 -13.64
C VAL A 125 -8.19 -6.35 -14.79
N THR A 126 -8.95 -5.27 -14.66
CA THR A 126 -10.04 -4.89 -15.58
C THR A 126 -9.56 -4.61 -17.01
N ASN A 127 -8.36 -4.07 -17.20
CA ASN A 127 -7.79 -3.85 -18.54
C ASN A 127 -7.47 -5.15 -19.31
N THR A 128 -7.50 -6.31 -18.64
CA THR A 128 -7.29 -7.62 -19.28
C THR A 128 -8.59 -8.35 -19.64
N ILE A 129 -9.74 -7.74 -19.34
CA ILE A 129 -11.04 -8.28 -19.75
C ILE A 129 -11.10 -8.29 -21.29
N PRO A 130 -11.43 -9.41 -21.93
CA PRO A 130 -11.51 -9.51 -23.38
C PRO A 130 -12.57 -8.57 -23.98
N VAL A 131 -12.17 -7.85 -25.04
CA VAL A 131 -13.07 -7.06 -25.89
C VAL A 131 -12.73 -7.41 -27.34
N PRO A 132 -13.70 -7.94 -28.12
CA PRO A 132 -15.10 -8.23 -27.77
C PRO A 132 -15.24 -9.29 -26.65
N GLN A 133 -16.41 -9.32 -26.05
CA GLN A 133 -16.76 -10.24 -24.96
C GLN A 133 -16.50 -11.71 -25.34
N GLU A 134 -15.78 -12.41 -24.50
CA GLU A 134 -15.56 -13.84 -24.59
C GLU A 134 -16.33 -14.58 -23.46
N SER A 135 -16.45 -15.88 -23.59
CA SER A 135 -17.05 -16.75 -22.57
C SER A 135 -16.05 -17.79 -22.08
N GLY A 136 -16.06 -18.07 -20.79
CA GLY A 136 -15.21 -19.08 -20.16
C GLY A 136 -15.22 -18.93 -18.65
N GLN A 137 -15.03 -20.04 -17.95
CA GLN A 137 -14.95 -20.07 -16.49
C GLN A 137 -13.56 -20.55 -16.07
N ASN A 138 -13.10 -20.06 -14.92
CA ASN A 138 -11.80 -20.46 -14.38
C ASN A 138 -11.87 -20.58 -12.87
N VAL A 139 -11.12 -21.53 -12.32
CA VAL A 139 -10.89 -21.67 -10.88
C VAL A 139 -9.39 -21.58 -10.63
N ASN A 140 -8.99 -20.78 -9.68
CA ASN A 140 -7.59 -20.67 -9.30
C ASN A 140 -7.41 -20.63 -7.79
N PHE A 141 -6.29 -21.19 -7.32
CA PHE A 141 -5.82 -21.10 -5.93
C PHE A 141 -4.39 -20.54 -5.96
N SER A 142 -4.14 -19.51 -5.16
CA SER A 142 -2.84 -18.87 -5.14
C SER A 142 -2.39 -18.46 -3.75
N ALA A 143 -1.14 -18.81 -3.44
CA ALA A 143 -0.44 -18.34 -2.24
C ALA A 143 0.61 -17.25 -2.58
N ARG A 144 0.71 -16.79 -3.83
CA ARG A 144 1.65 -15.76 -4.29
C ARG A 144 1.52 -14.42 -3.54
N PRO A 145 0.35 -14.04 -3.00
CA PRO A 145 0.24 -12.85 -2.17
C PRO A 145 0.97 -12.91 -0.84
N SER A 146 1.39 -14.09 -0.37
CA SER A 146 2.15 -14.22 0.89
C SER A 146 3.37 -13.31 0.88
N ARG A 147 3.74 -12.78 2.05
CA ARG A 147 4.72 -11.71 2.17
C ARG A 147 5.70 -11.97 3.31
N LEU A 148 6.94 -11.55 3.10
CA LEU A 148 8.01 -11.59 4.08
C LEU A 148 8.64 -10.21 4.19
N SER A 149 8.88 -9.75 5.41
CA SER A 149 9.50 -8.46 5.73
C SER A 149 10.64 -8.63 6.71
N PHE A 150 11.72 -7.90 6.49
CA PHE A 150 12.88 -7.79 7.37
C PHE A 150 13.09 -6.33 7.70
N ASP A 151 12.99 -5.98 8.97
CA ASP A 151 13.21 -4.63 9.47
C ASP A 151 14.46 -4.61 10.35
N THR A 152 15.29 -3.57 10.25
CA THR A 152 16.38 -3.33 11.19
C THR A 152 16.35 -1.92 11.73
N TRP A 153 16.67 -1.76 13.00
CA TRP A 153 16.88 -0.48 13.67
C TRP A 153 18.23 -0.47 14.35
N THR A 154 19.09 0.44 13.92
CA THR A 154 20.45 0.59 14.46
C THR A 154 20.58 1.98 15.06
N PRO A 155 20.77 2.11 16.39
CA PRO A 155 21.07 3.38 17.03
C PRO A 155 22.34 3.99 16.47
N THR A 156 22.34 5.32 16.29
CA THR A 156 23.55 6.06 15.89
C THR A 156 23.90 7.12 16.92
N SER A 157 25.16 7.54 16.95
CA SER A 157 25.61 8.64 17.82
C SER A 157 25.39 10.03 17.23
N LEU A 158 24.82 10.11 16.02
CA LEU A 158 24.58 11.38 15.34
C LEU A 158 23.11 11.78 15.48
N ASN A 159 22.84 12.89 16.16
CA ASN A 159 21.51 13.47 16.37
C ASN A 159 20.48 12.56 17.06
N ASP A 160 20.94 11.51 17.76
CA ASP A 160 20.07 10.49 18.37
C ASP A 160 19.11 9.81 17.39
N TRP A 161 19.42 9.83 16.10
CA TRP A 161 18.65 9.18 15.07
C TRP A 161 19.02 7.70 14.93
N ASN A 162 18.02 6.89 14.63
CA ASN A 162 18.24 5.51 14.25
C ASN A 162 18.35 5.39 12.72
N VAL A 163 19.18 4.48 12.26
CA VAL A 163 19.08 3.97 10.88
C VAL A 163 18.03 2.86 10.87
N HIS A 164 16.96 3.05 10.11
CA HIS A 164 15.97 2.03 9.86
C HIS A 164 16.14 1.47 8.44
N THR A 165 16.06 0.16 8.28
CA THR A 165 15.99 -0.46 6.95
C THR A 165 14.80 -1.39 6.86
N LEU A 166 14.15 -1.42 5.70
CA LEU A 166 13.13 -2.40 5.37
C LEU A 166 13.47 -3.10 4.07
N VAL A 167 13.37 -4.42 4.07
CA VAL A 167 13.30 -5.24 2.85
C VAL A 167 12.04 -6.09 2.91
N GLN A 168 11.18 -5.97 1.91
CA GLN A 168 9.93 -6.71 1.82
C GLN A 168 9.77 -7.38 0.47
N LEU A 169 9.31 -8.63 0.49
CA LEU A 169 9.12 -9.48 -0.68
C LEU A 169 7.70 -10.06 -0.72
N ASP A 170 7.15 -10.22 -1.92
CA ASP A 170 6.05 -11.14 -2.24
C ASP A 170 6.45 -12.08 -3.39
N PHE A 171 5.53 -12.88 -3.92
CA PHE A 171 5.85 -13.90 -4.93
C PHE A 171 5.15 -13.65 -6.28
N PHE A 172 4.96 -12.39 -6.64
CA PHE A 172 4.31 -11.98 -7.89
C PHE A 172 5.29 -11.68 -9.04
N SER A 173 6.57 -12.05 -8.95
CA SER A 173 7.49 -11.91 -10.09
C SER A 173 7.26 -13.01 -11.13
N GLY A 174 7.33 -12.63 -12.40
CA GLY A 174 7.12 -13.54 -13.53
C GLY A 174 5.64 -13.81 -13.84
N ALA A 175 5.41 -14.65 -14.85
CA ALA A 175 4.08 -15.08 -15.26
C ALA A 175 3.37 -15.85 -14.13
N ALA A 176 2.04 -15.88 -14.16
CA ALA A 176 1.27 -16.76 -13.29
C ALA A 176 1.73 -18.21 -13.48
N PRO A 177 1.92 -18.98 -12.42
CA PRO A 177 2.42 -20.34 -12.52
C PRO A 177 1.42 -21.22 -13.27
N GLY A 178 1.94 -21.98 -14.21
CA GLY A 178 1.26 -23.15 -14.73
C GLY A 178 1.30 -24.33 -13.74
N VAL A 179 1.07 -25.52 -14.23
CA VAL A 179 1.23 -26.75 -13.44
C VAL A 179 2.68 -26.82 -12.94
N GLY A 180 2.88 -26.76 -11.63
CA GLY A 180 4.22 -26.78 -11.00
C GLY A 180 4.54 -25.62 -10.07
N SER A 181 3.66 -24.65 -9.93
CA SER A 181 3.67 -23.61 -8.86
C SER A 181 4.98 -22.86 -8.67
N SER A 182 5.76 -22.61 -9.75
CA SER A 182 6.94 -21.75 -9.62
C SER A 182 6.52 -20.29 -9.42
N SER A 183 6.84 -19.73 -8.26
CA SER A 183 6.58 -18.34 -7.93
C SER A 183 7.91 -17.68 -7.58
N ASN A 184 8.27 -16.64 -8.32
CA ASN A 184 9.53 -15.92 -8.09
C ASN A 184 9.31 -14.78 -7.09
N PRO A 185 10.26 -14.53 -6.18
CA PRO A 185 10.22 -13.38 -5.29
C PRO A 185 10.19 -12.07 -6.08
N ARG A 186 9.35 -11.14 -5.64
CA ARG A 186 9.30 -9.76 -6.14
C ARG A 186 9.67 -8.80 -5.02
N LEU A 187 10.66 -7.94 -5.26
CA LEU A 187 11.02 -6.90 -4.34
C LEU A 187 9.91 -5.85 -4.30
N ARG A 188 9.31 -5.66 -3.13
CA ARG A 188 8.29 -4.62 -2.90
C ARG A 188 8.93 -3.36 -2.38
N PHE A 189 9.61 -3.49 -1.24
CA PHE A 189 10.32 -2.42 -0.57
C PHE A 189 11.78 -2.82 -0.35
N ALA A 190 12.68 -1.87 -0.49
CA ALA A 190 14.07 -1.96 -0.08
C ALA A 190 14.60 -0.54 0.13
N TYR A 191 14.54 -0.05 1.35
CA TYR A 191 14.96 1.31 1.64
C TYR A 191 15.66 1.46 2.97
N VAL A 192 16.31 2.60 3.12
CA VAL A 192 16.95 3.06 4.34
C VAL A 192 16.36 4.41 4.73
N ASP A 193 15.95 4.53 5.99
CA ASP A 193 15.58 5.79 6.63
C ASP A 193 16.70 6.28 7.53
N TYR A 194 16.94 7.58 7.50
CA TYR A 194 17.79 8.29 8.42
C TYR A 194 17.28 9.71 8.66
N GLY A 195 16.74 9.96 9.82
CA GLY A 195 16.08 11.23 10.15
C GLY A 195 14.90 11.52 9.22
N TYR A 196 14.97 12.62 8.50
CA TYR A 196 13.93 13.03 7.54
C TYR A 196 14.06 12.40 6.16
N PHE A 197 15.12 11.64 5.91
CA PHE A 197 15.47 11.15 4.59
C PHE A 197 15.16 9.67 4.45
N ARG A 198 14.61 9.29 3.29
CA ARG A 198 14.48 7.91 2.84
C ARG A 198 15.10 7.76 1.46
N VAL A 199 15.89 6.70 1.29
CA VAL A 199 16.50 6.37 -0.01
C VAL A 199 16.32 4.88 -0.27
N GLY A 200 15.87 4.54 -1.47
CA GLY A 200 15.66 3.16 -1.91
C GLY A 200 14.41 2.97 -2.72
N GLN A 201 13.87 1.75 -2.76
CA GLN A 201 12.61 1.44 -3.43
C GLN A 201 11.46 1.52 -2.42
N ASP A 202 10.52 2.42 -2.67
CA ASP A 202 9.32 2.64 -1.86
C ASP A 202 8.13 3.03 -2.75
N THR A 203 6.97 3.29 -2.16
CA THR A 203 5.85 3.92 -2.85
C THR A 203 6.23 5.33 -3.27
N THR A 204 5.80 5.72 -4.46
CA THR A 204 5.92 7.12 -4.92
C THR A 204 5.27 8.08 -3.93
N VAL A 205 5.82 9.28 -3.76
CA VAL A 205 5.21 10.34 -2.93
C VAL A 205 3.88 10.84 -3.53
N PHE A 206 3.63 10.55 -4.80
CA PHE A 206 2.36 10.82 -5.46
C PHE A 206 1.20 9.89 -5.00
N MET A 207 1.52 8.71 -4.44
CA MET A 207 0.58 7.73 -3.90
C MET A 207 0.22 8.02 -2.45
N ASP A 208 -0.99 7.63 -2.03
CA ASP A 208 -1.40 7.56 -0.63
C ASP A 208 -1.93 6.16 -0.31
N PRO A 209 -1.10 5.25 0.17
CA PRO A 209 -1.52 3.89 0.50
C PRO A 209 -2.59 3.80 1.61
N GLN A 210 -2.70 4.79 2.51
CA GLN A 210 -3.74 4.80 3.55
C GLN A 210 -5.14 5.07 2.99
N SER A 211 -5.26 5.56 1.75
CA SER A 211 -6.54 5.67 1.04
C SER A 211 -7.00 4.38 0.36
N PHE A 212 -6.19 3.30 0.42
CA PHE A 212 -6.52 2.03 -0.21
C PHE A 212 -7.63 1.32 0.57
N PRO A 213 -8.68 0.83 -0.11
CA PRO A 213 -9.74 0.08 0.54
C PRO A 213 -9.30 -1.32 0.96
N PHE A 214 -9.98 -1.89 1.94
CA PHE A 214 -9.75 -3.24 2.41
C PHE A 214 -10.53 -4.24 1.55
N THR A 215 -9.87 -4.81 0.54
CA THR A 215 -10.46 -5.77 -0.42
C THR A 215 -9.80 -7.14 -0.32
N ALA A 216 -10.50 -8.19 -0.74
CA ALA A 216 -9.91 -9.50 -0.91
C ALA A 216 -9.10 -9.60 -2.21
N ASP A 217 -9.39 -8.78 -3.21
CA ASP A 217 -8.54 -8.64 -4.40
C ASP A 217 -7.18 -8.07 -4.01
N PHE A 218 -6.11 -8.83 -4.28
CA PHE A 218 -4.75 -8.43 -3.90
C PHE A 218 -4.25 -7.19 -4.64
N ALA A 219 -4.70 -6.98 -5.86
CA ALA A 219 -4.37 -5.78 -6.62
C ALA A 219 -5.17 -4.56 -6.16
N GLY A 220 -6.40 -4.79 -5.70
CA GLY A 220 -7.35 -3.75 -5.31
C GLY A 220 -7.93 -2.97 -6.49
N PRO A 221 -8.65 -1.88 -6.19
CA PRO A 221 -9.35 -1.08 -7.18
C PRO A 221 -8.41 -0.49 -8.24
N ARG A 222 -8.88 -0.44 -9.46
CA ARG A 222 -8.04 -0.20 -10.63
C ARG A 222 -7.76 1.28 -10.92
N GLY A 223 -8.58 2.20 -10.43
CA GLY A 223 -8.36 3.66 -10.56
C GLY A 223 -7.38 4.24 -9.53
N LEU A 224 -6.79 3.43 -8.65
CA LEU A 224 -5.82 3.88 -7.66
C LEU A 224 -4.46 4.22 -8.29
N VAL A 225 -3.78 5.22 -7.73
CA VAL A 225 -2.35 5.43 -7.94
C VAL A 225 -1.60 4.36 -7.15
N ASN A 226 -0.85 3.48 -7.84
CA ASN A 226 -0.16 2.36 -7.20
C ASN A 226 1.19 2.05 -7.88
N VAL A 227 2.21 2.80 -7.50
CA VAL A 227 3.58 2.65 -8.03
C VAL A 227 4.59 2.55 -6.89
N ARG A 228 5.49 1.59 -7.01
CA ARG A 228 6.71 1.46 -6.20
C ARG A 228 7.91 1.59 -7.11
N GLN A 229 8.86 2.45 -6.73
CA GLN A 229 10.04 2.73 -7.56
C GLN A 229 11.20 3.25 -6.70
N GLY A 230 12.39 3.30 -7.27
CA GLY A 230 13.56 3.92 -6.64
C GLY A 230 13.33 5.42 -6.44
N LEU A 231 13.63 5.92 -5.24
CA LEU A 231 13.47 7.32 -4.89
C LEU A 231 14.46 7.78 -3.83
N ALA A 232 14.64 9.09 -3.77
CA ALA A 232 15.21 9.79 -2.63
C ALA A 232 14.16 10.82 -2.16
N ARG A 233 13.69 10.67 -0.93
CA ARG A 233 12.59 11.43 -0.33
C ARG A 233 13.07 12.17 0.90
N VAL A 234 12.57 13.39 1.08
CA VAL A 234 12.59 14.12 2.36
C VAL A 234 11.16 14.31 2.84
N THR A 235 10.96 14.17 4.16
CA THR A 235 9.67 14.45 4.77
C THR A 235 9.85 15.28 6.03
N LEU A 236 9.10 16.38 6.12
CA LEU A 236 9.21 17.36 7.20
C LEU A 236 7.85 17.58 7.87
N PRO A 237 7.79 17.56 9.21
CA PRO A 237 6.65 18.10 9.92
C PRO A 237 6.60 19.61 9.69
N MET A 238 5.42 20.13 9.30
CA MET A 238 5.20 21.57 9.14
C MET A 238 4.52 22.18 10.38
N ALA A 239 3.64 21.43 10.99
CA ALA A 239 2.93 21.73 12.22
C ALA A 239 2.46 20.41 12.87
N ASP A 240 1.78 20.47 14.03
CA ASP A 240 1.42 19.28 14.82
C ASP A 240 0.71 18.16 14.04
N GLN A 241 -0.08 18.51 13.01
CA GLN A 241 -0.86 17.57 12.21
C GLN A 241 -0.60 17.71 10.71
N TRP A 242 0.40 18.51 10.32
CA TRP A 242 0.70 18.80 8.93
C TRP A 242 2.10 18.35 8.55
N PHE A 243 2.21 17.67 7.43
CA PHE A 243 3.45 17.12 6.92
C PHE A 243 3.61 17.50 5.45
N TRP A 244 4.84 17.72 5.08
CA TRP A 244 5.23 17.91 3.70
C TRP A 244 6.29 16.89 3.32
N ALA A 245 6.15 16.28 2.14
CA ALA A 245 7.18 15.43 1.58
C ALA A 245 7.46 15.82 0.12
N ALA A 246 8.70 15.60 -0.29
CA ALA A 246 9.12 15.70 -1.68
C ALA A 246 10.13 14.60 -2.01
N ALA A 247 10.11 14.16 -3.27
CA ALA A 247 11.05 13.15 -3.75
C ALA A 247 11.50 13.42 -5.18
N VAL A 248 12.70 12.92 -5.47
CA VAL A 248 13.21 12.65 -6.80
C VAL A 248 13.09 11.16 -7.02
N GLU A 249 12.39 10.76 -8.08
CA GLU A 249 11.99 9.38 -8.32
C GLU A 249 12.48 8.88 -9.68
N GLN A 250 12.60 7.56 -9.81
CA GLN A 250 13.03 6.91 -11.03
C GLN A 250 12.14 7.32 -12.21
N PRO A 251 12.70 7.88 -13.29
CA PRO A 251 11.93 8.20 -14.48
C PRO A 251 11.58 6.90 -15.20
N PHE A 252 10.31 6.70 -15.41
CA PHE A 252 9.81 5.64 -16.26
C PHE A 252 8.55 6.14 -16.95
N SER A 253 8.52 6.13 -18.25
CA SER A 253 7.35 6.49 -19.04
C SER A 253 6.92 5.33 -19.92
N ASP A 254 5.63 5.30 -20.20
CA ASP A 254 4.93 4.28 -20.94
C ASP A 254 4.21 4.95 -22.11
N ILE A 255 4.86 5.00 -23.28
CA ILE A 255 4.36 5.69 -24.48
C ILE A 255 4.18 4.72 -25.66
N THR A 256 3.20 5.02 -26.51
CA THR A 256 2.98 4.29 -27.75
C THR A 256 3.65 5.03 -28.92
N THR A 257 4.62 4.38 -29.58
CA THR A 257 5.41 4.98 -30.66
C THR A 257 5.10 4.44 -32.05
N TYR A 258 4.33 3.37 -32.16
CA TYR A 258 4.05 2.64 -33.43
C TYR A 258 5.30 2.29 -34.25
N GLY A 259 6.45 2.14 -33.58
CA GLY A 259 7.73 1.86 -34.22
C GLY A 259 8.39 3.07 -34.90
N LEU A 260 7.88 4.28 -34.70
CA LEU A 260 8.43 5.52 -35.25
C LEU A 260 9.61 6.08 -34.46
N GLY A 261 9.95 5.48 -33.34
CA GLY A 261 11.05 5.89 -32.46
C GLY A 261 11.00 5.18 -31.10
N GLU A 262 11.78 5.67 -30.18
CA GLU A 262 11.97 5.08 -28.84
C GLU A 262 11.56 6.05 -27.70
N ASN A 263 11.24 5.46 -26.56
CA ASN A 263 10.98 6.18 -25.33
C ASN A 263 12.30 6.59 -24.64
N VAL A 264 12.43 7.85 -24.22
CA VAL A 264 13.61 8.40 -23.53
C VAL A 264 13.29 8.74 -22.09
N GLN A 265 14.11 8.21 -21.15
CA GLN A 265 13.89 8.30 -19.70
C GLN A 265 15.14 8.83 -19.01
N ASP A 266 15.46 10.11 -19.23
CA ASP A 266 16.69 10.73 -18.78
C ASP A 266 16.50 11.86 -17.74
N VAL A 267 15.25 12.21 -17.44
CA VAL A 267 14.92 13.25 -16.42
C VAL A 267 14.09 12.60 -15.32
N PRO A 268 14.54 12.66 -14.05
CA PRO A 268 13.78 12.11 -12.93
C PRO A 268 12.39 12.72 -12.78
N ASP A 269 11.42 11.92 -12.31
CA ASP A 269 10.11 12.41 -11.88
C ASP A 269 10.26 13.16 -10.55
N MET A 270 9.57 14.29 -10.41
CA MET A 270 9.53 15.11 -9.19
C MET A 270 8.15 15.00 -8.56
N THR A 271 8.08 14.54 -7.31
CA THR A 271 6.83 14.37 -6.59
C THR A 271 6.82 15.13 -5.28
N THR A 272 5.65 15.60 -4.88
CA THR A 272 5.48 16.24 -3.56
C THR A 272 4.06 16.04 -3.04
N HIS A 273 3.90 16.04 -1.71
CA HIS A 273 2.59 16.10 -1.10
C HIS A 273 2.56 16.97 0.15
N ILE A 274 1.38 17.46 0.47
CA ILE A 274 1.00 18.02 1.77
C ILE A 274 -0.07 17.11 2.35
N ARG A 275 0.12 16.69 3.60
CA ARG A 275 -0.78 15.80 4.34
C ARG A 275 -1.20 16.42 5.65
N TYR A 276 -2.50 16.41 5.89
CA TYR A 276 -3.11 16.61 7.21
C TYR A 276 -3.41 15.25 7.83
N GLN A 277 -3.00 15.04 9.08
CA GLN A 277 -3.27 13.82 9.84
C GLN A 277 -3.94 14.22 11.16
N GLY A 278 -5.22 13.89 11.31
CA GLY A 278 -5.99 14.17 12.52
C GLY A 278 -6.51 12.90 13.18
N ASP A 279 -7.20 13.07 14.30
CA ASP A 279 -7.75 11.98 15.12
C ASP A 279 -8.82 11.14 14.39
N PHE A 280 -9.51 11.74 13.44
CA PHE A 280 -10.61 11.12 12.71
C PHE A 280 -10.25 10.75 11.27
N GLY A 281 -8.96 10.78 10.94
CA GLY A 281 -8.47 10.43 9.62
C GLY A 281 -7.47 11.42 9.05
N HIS A 282 -7.23 11.34 7.75
CA HIS A 282 -6.29 12.20 7.05
C HIS A 282 -6.84 12.71 5.71
N ALA A 283 -6.19 13.75 5.20
CA ALA A 283 -6.35 14.24 3.84
C ALA A 283 -4.97 14.57 3.26
N GLN A 284 -4.75 14.24 1.99
CA GLN A 284 -3.49 14.48 1.30
C GLN A 284 -3.74 15.04 -0.10
N ILE A 285 -2.92 16.01 -0.47
CA ILE A 285 -2.81 16.54 -1.83
C ILE A 285 -1.40 16.24 -2.32
N SER A 286 -1.30 15.43 -3.36
CA SER A 286 -0.02 15.08 -3.99
C SER A 286 0.04 15.64 -5.40
N THR A 287 1.23 16.03 -5.84
CA THR A 287 1.49 16.48 -7.22
C THR A 287 2.73 15.80 -7.77
N ILE A 288 2.77 15.65 -9.09
CA ILE A 288 3.90 15.13 -9.83
C ILE A 288 4.20 16.01 -11.02
N GLY A 289 5.49 16.24 -11.29
CA GLY A 289 6.01 16.84 -12.50
C GLY A 289 6.96 15.87 -13.21
N ARG A 290 6.81 15.73 -14.52
CA ARG A 290 7.53 14.76 -15.35
C ARG A 290 8.07 15.41 -16.63
N ALA A 291 9.16 14.88 -17.16
CA ALA A 291 9.65 15.20 -18.49
C ALA A 291 9.69 13.90 -19.32
N ILE A 292 8.67 13.70 -20.14
CA ILE A 292 8.52 12.48 -20.94
C ILE A 292 9.17 12.70 -22.30
N GLY A 293 10.16 11.86 -22.63
CA GLY A 293 10.97 11.98 -23.85
C GLY A 293 10.54 10.97 -24.92
N TYR A 294 10.66 11.40 -26.17
CA TYR A 294 10.51 10.61 -27.36
C TYR A 294 11.63 10.94 -28.34
N GLU A 295 12.33 9.93 -28.84
CA GLU A 295 13.37 10.04 -29.86
C GLU A 295 12.89 9.38 -31.16
N PRO A 296 12.57 10.17 -32.20
CA PRO A 296 12.23 9.65 -33.52
C PRO A 296 13.39 8.86 -34.13
N ASN A 297 13.08 7.87 -35.01
CA ASN A 297 14.10 7.11 -35.73
C ASN A 297 15.04 8.02 -36.55
N ASP A 298 14.50 9.15 -37.04
CA ASP A 298 15.23 10.14 -37.82
C ASP A 298 14.95 11.53 -37.20
N GLY A 299 15.72 11.94 -36.20
CA GLY A 299 15.55 13.27 -35.61
C GLY A 299 16.05 13.40 -34.17
N ASP A 300 15.88 14.59 -33.62
CA ASP A 300 16.31 14.92 -32.27
C ASP A 300 15.23 14.53 -31.23
N THR A 301 15.69 14.19 -30.03
CA THR A 301 14.82 13.88 -28.89
C THR A 301 13.90 15.04 -28.56
N THR A 302 12.62 14.79 -28.53
CA THR A 302 11.58 15.74 -28.09
C THR A 302 11.14 15.38 -26.67
N ARG A 303 10.93 16.41 -25.81
CA ARG A 303 10.40 16.22 -24.46
C ARG A 303 9.13 17.01 -24.25
N ARG A 304 8.17 16.42 -23.55
CA ARG A 304 6.92 17.06 -23.12
C ARG A 304 6.85 17.10 -21.60
N ALA A 305 6.39 18.21 -21.05
CA ALA A 305 6.17 18.36 -19.62
C ALA A 305 4.82 17.73 -19.23
N GLY A 306 4.88 16.63 -18.50
CA GLY A 306 3.72 15.98 -17.87
C GLY A 306 3.53 16.49 -16.45
N TRP A 307 2.29 16.44 -15.97
CA TRP A 307 1.95 16.77 -14.59
C TRP A 307 0.69 16.06 -14.14
N GLY A 308 0.55 15.86 -12.84
CA GLY A 308 -0.66 15.29 -12.26
C GLY A 308 -0.91 15.76 -10.83
N MET A 309 -2.14 15.55 -10.40
CA MET A 309 -2.59 15.77 -9.03
C MET A 309 -3.34 14.54 -8.53
N ASN A 310 -3.13 14.20 -7.27
CA ASN A 310 -3.84 13.13 -6.57
C ASN A 310 -4.38 13.66 -5.24
N LEU A 311 -5.70 13.59 -5.09
CA LEU A 311 -6.44 14.02 -3.90
C LEU A 311 -6.92 12.77 -3.17
N THR A 312 -6.53 12.62 -1.91
CA THR A 312 -6.88 11.42 -1.14
C THR A 312 -7.37 11.77 0.25
N THR A 313 -8.21 10.90 0.80
CA THR A 313 -8.64 10.99 2.18
C THR A 313 -9.07 9.62 2.72
N ASN A 314 -8.93 9.47 4.02
CA ASN A 314 -9.48 8.39 4.83
C ASN A 314 -10.04 9.02 6.08
N PHE A 315 -11.34 8.88 6.35
CA PHE A 315 -11.96 9.52 7.51
C PHE A 315 -13.09 8.70 8.11
N HIS A 316 -13.30 8.89 9.42
CA HIS A 316 -14.26 8.19 10.28
C HIS A 316 -15.45 9.09 10.62
N PRO A 317 -16.49 9.21 9.76
CA PRO A 317 -17.57 10.16 9.98
C PRO A 317 -18.41 9.83 11.23
N TRP A 318 -18.58 8.56 11.52
CA TRP A 318 -19.39 8.11 12.67
C TRP A 318 -18.69 8.34 14.00
N ALA A 319 -17.36 8.25 14.03
CA ALA A 319 -16.55 8.58 15.20
C ALA A 319 -16.77 10.04 15.63
N ILE A 320 -16.82 10.96 14.66
CA ILE A 320 -17.13 12.38 14.91
C ILE A 320 -18.54 12.54 15.49
N LEU A 321 -19.53 11.81 14.95
CA LEU A 321 -20.93 11.92 15.38
C LEU A 321 -21.18 11.28 16.74
N LEU A 322 -20.43 10.24 17.09
CA LEU A 322 -20.57 9.50 18.35
C LEU A 322 -19.70 10.08 19.46
N ASP A 323 -18.82 11.03 19.15
CA ASP A 323 -17.80 11.56 20.07
C ASP A 323 -16.89 10.44 20.62
N GLU A 324 -16.62 9.43 19.75
CA GLU A 324 -15.72 8.31 20.02
C GLU A 324 -14.45 8.47 19.16
N ASN A 325 -13.28 8.34 19.75
CA ASN A 325 -12.05 8.36 18.97
C ASN A 325 -11.73 6.94 18.47
N PRO A 326 -11.76 6.68 17.13
CA PRO A 326 -11.57 5.33 16.59
C PRO A 326 -10.17 4.76 16.82
N VAL A 327 -9.22 5.62 17.24
CA VAL A 327 -7.79 5.30 17.38
C VAL A 327 -7.37 5.35 18.86
N ARG A 328 -7.86 6.31 19.65
CA ARG A 328 -7.45 6.50 21.06
C ARG A 328 -8.31 5.75 22.06
N ASP A 329 -9.58 5.52 21.72
CA ASP A 329 -10.45 4.81 22.65
C ASP A 329 -10.05 3.33 22.70
N PRO A 330 -9.93 2.74 23.88
CA PRO A 330 -9.45 1.36 24.00
C PRO A 330 -10.39 0.32 23.40
N ASP A 331 -11.68 0.64 23.27
CA ASP A 331 -12.68 -0.23 22.63
C ASP A 331 -13.74 0.62 21.89
N PRO A 332 -13.38 1.25 20.77
CA PRO A 332 -14.34 2.04 20.02
C PRO A 332 -15.42 1.15 19.43
N SER A 333 -16.64 1.68 19.31
CA SER A 333 -17.75 0.95 18.69
C SER A 333 -17.41 0.55 17.24
N GLY A 334 -17.98 -0.54 16.75
CA GLY A 334 -17.79 -0.93 15.35
C GLY A 334 -18.17 0.20 14.38
N LEU A 335 -19.20 0.98 14.73
CA LEU A 335 -19.62 2.12 13.92
C LEU A 335 -18.56 3.24 13.91
N ALA A 336 -17.94 3.57 15.05
CA ALA A 336 -16.86 4.55 15.12
C ALA A 336 -15.64 4.14 14.31
N ARG A 337 -15.34 2.84 14.20
CA ARG A 337 -14.27 2.29 13.36
C ARG A 337 -14.58 2.37 11.86
N SER A 338 -15.86 2.51 11.49
CA SER A 338 -16.29 2.55 10.09
C SER A 338 -15.79 3.81 9.41
N ARG A 339 -15.33 3.70 8.15
CA ARG A 339 -14.63 4.79 7.46
C ARG A 339 -14.91 4.84 5.96
N PHE A 340 -14.75 6.04 5.41
CA PHE A 340 -14.67 6.27 3.98
C PHE A 340 -13.22 6.45 3.55
N ARG A 341 -12.91 5.92 2.38
CA ARG A 341 -11.64 6.17 1.67
C ARG A 341 -11.94 6.67 0.26
N LEU A 342 -11.25 7.71 -0.14
CA LEU A 342 -11.46 8.37 -1.42
C LEU A 342 -10.09 8.68 -2.04
N GLN A 343 -10.01 8.48 -3.36
CA GLN A 343 -8.92 8.95 -4.18
C GLN A 343 -9.45 9.52 -5.49
N TYR A 344 -8.86 10.61 -5.97
CA TYR A 344 -9.09 11.18 -7.28
C TYR A 344 -7.77 11.69 -7.86
N ALA A 345 -7.26 11.00 -8.88
CA ALA A 345 -6.01 11.33 -9.56
C ALA A 345 -6.29 11.70 -11.01
N PHE A 346 -5.62 12.76 -11.49
CA PHE A 346 -5.77 13.24 -12.86
C PHE A 346 -4.54 14.00 -13.34
N GLY A 347 -4.32 14.03 -14.65
CA GLY A 347 -3.22 14.78 -15.25
C GLY A 347 -2.85 14.31 -16.65
N TRP A 348 -1.80 14.90 -17.19
CA TRP A 348 -1.22 14.56 -18.48
C TRP A 348 0.07 13.78 -18.31
N GLY A 349 0.21 12.65 -19.02
CA GLY A 349 1.39 11.81 -18.92
C GLY A 349 1.53 11.08 -17.58
N ILE A 350 0.42 10.71 -16.94
CA ILE A 350 0.42 10.00 -15.64
C ILE A 350 -0.24 8.62 -15.70
N SER A 351 -0.56 8.11 -16.86
CA SER A 351 -1.25 6.82 -17.02
C SER A 351 -0.53 5.67 -16.33
N ARG A 352 0.81 5.65 -16.36
CA ARG A 352 1.57 4.63 -15.68
C ARG A 352 1.39 4.63 -14.15
N TYR A 353 0.98 5.76 -13.57
CA TYR A 353 0.74 5.87 -12.12
C TYR A 353 -0.63 5.34 -11.70
N ILE A 354 -1.61 5.36 -12.61
CA ILE A 354 -2.95 4.80 -12.38
C ILE A 354 -2.90 3.29 -12.71
N GLN A 355 -3.37 2.47 -11.79
CA GLN A 355 -3.13 1.03 -11.82
C GLN A 355 -3.68 0.33 -13.07
N ASP A 356 -4.86 0.75 -13.58
CA ASP A 356 -5.47 0.09 -14.74
C ASP A 356 -4.87 0.53 -16.07
N THR A 357 -4.34 1.73 -16.16
CA THR A 357 -3.76 2.27 -17.39
C THR A 357 -2.26 2.05 -17.48
N SER A 358 -1.64 1.54 -16.42
CA SER A 358 -0.21 1.23 -16.37
C SER A 358 0.15 0.07 -17.28
N GLY A 359 1.18 0.22 -18.12
CA GLY A 359 1.65 -0.81 -19.03
C GLY A 359 0.89 -0.85 -20.38
N LEU A 360 0.03 0.13 -20.64
CA LEU A 360 -0.76 0.20 -21.87
C LEU A 360 -0.23 1.21 -22.89
N GLY A 361 0.92 1.87 -22.62
CA GLY A 361 1.49 2.86 -23.53
C GLY A 361 0.79 4.21 -23.53
N LEU A 362 0.08 4.56 -22.46
CA LEU A 362 -0.88 5.68 -22.43
C LEU A 362 -0.39 6.92 -21.69
N ASP A 363 0.90 7.02 -21.32
CA ASP A 363 1.49 8.30 -20.85
C ASP A 363 1.51 9.35 -21.98
N GLY A 364 1.74 8.88 -23.21
CA GLY A 364 1.75 9.69 -24.42
C GLY A 364 1.77 8.84 -25.66
N GLU A 365 1.54 9.48 -26.79
CA GLU A 365 1.43 8.80 -28.07
C GLU A 365 2.08 9.59 -29.18
N VAL A 366 2.68 8.87 -30.11
CA VAL A 366 3.17 9.41 -31.38
C VAL A 366 2.08 9.21 -32.42
N ASP A 367 1.62 10.29 -33.05
CA ASP A 367 0.67 10.20 -34.15
C ASP A 367 1.31 9.43 -35.32
N PRO A 368 0.72 8.30 -35.75
CA PRO A 368 1.32 7.45 -36.78
C PRO A 368 1.35 8.08 -38.16
N ILE A 369 0.60 9.17 -38.39
CA ILE A 369 0.52 9.87 -39.68
C ILE A 369 1.45 11.09 -39.71
N THR A 370 1.44 11.88 -38.64
CA THR A 370 2.19 13.16 -38.59
C THR A 370 3.54 13.04 -37.90
N GLY A 371 3.75 11.97 -37.10
CA GLY A 371 4.94 11.83 -36.24
C GLY A 371 4.96 12.76 -35.04
N SER A 372 3.88 13.51 -34.75
CA SER A 372 3.83 14.39 -33.57
C SER A 372 3.68 13.59 -32.29
N PHE A 373 4.44 13.95 -31.27
CA PHE A 373 4.37 13.36 -29.95
C PHE A 373 3.56 14.21 -28.99
N ASP A 374 2.49 13.67 -28.42
CA ASP A 374 1.61 14.33 -27.47
C ASP A 374 1.34 13.49 -26.22
N LEU A 375 1.19 14.16 -25.07
CA LEU A 375 0.83 13.48 -23.81
C LEU A 375 -0.68 13.25 -23.74
N LEU A 376 -1.05 12.08 -23.21
CA LEU A 376 -2.45 11.74 -22.99
C LEU A 376 -2.90 12.15 -21.58
N TYR A 377 -4.15 12.62 -21.50
CA TYR A 377 -4.80 12.87 -20.21
C TYR A 377 -5.32 11.57 -19.63
N ALA A 378 -5.07 11.35 -18.35
CA ALA A 378 -5.58 10.20 -17.63
C ALA A 378 -6.26 10.63 -16.33
N VAL A 379 -7.30 9.89 -15.94
CA VAL A 379 -8.00 10.05 -14.67
C VAL A 379 -8.28 8.68 -14.07
N GLY A 380 -8.12 8.60 -12.75
CA GLY A 380 -8.49 7.42 -11.98
C GLY A 380 -9.08 7.85 -10.63
N TRP A 381 -10.17 7.22 -10.22
CA TRP A 381 -10.76 7.52 -8.94
C TRP A 381 -11.33 6.28 -8.27
N THR A 382 -11.43 6.36 -6.94
CA THR A 382 -11.93 5.28 -6.10
C THR A 382 -12.69 5.86 -4.93
N VAL A 383 -13.83 5.27 -4.62
CA VAL A 383 -14.59 5.51 -3.41
C VAL A 383 -14.85 4.19 -2.71
N SER A 384 -14.64 4.15 -1.41
CA SER A 384 -14.86 2.95 -0.60
C SER A 384 -15.49 3.31 0.74
N TYR A 385 -16.40 2.45 1.19
CA TYR A 385 -16.96 2.48 2.53
C TYR A 385 -16.70 1.15 3.23
N GLU A 386 -16.00 1.22 4.36
CA GLU A 386 -15.73 0.11 5.26
C GLU A 386 -16.65 0.24 6.49
N HIS A 387 -17.47 -0.75 6.72
CA HIS A 387 -18.40 -0.80 7.84
C HIS A 387 -18.04 -1.91 8.80
N TRP A 388 -17.77 -1.55 10.04
CA TRP A 388 -17.54 -2.49 11.14
C TRP A 388 -18.83 -2.75 11.90
N PHE A 389 -19.32 -3.98 11.85
CA PHE A 389 -20.45 -4.41 12.67
C PHE A 389 -20.06 -4.60 14.14
N ASN A 390 -18.85 -5.06 14.38
CA ASN A 390 -18.20 -5.27 15.68
C ASN A 390 -16.71 -5.54 15.47
N ALA A 391 -15.96 -5.85 16.53
CA ALA A 391 -14.52 -6.12 16.46
C ALA A 391 -14.10 -7.31 15.56
N LYS A 392 -15.04 -8.16 15.15
CA LYS A 392 -14.75 -9.40 14.39
C LYS A 392 -15.36 -9.43 13.00
N TRP A 393 -16.29 -8.54 12.67
CA TRP A 393 -16.99 -8.57 11.40
C TRP A 393 -17.01 -7.19 10.76
N LEU A 394 -16.60 -7.13 9.52
CA LEU A 394 -16.68 -5.93 8.68
C LEU A 394 -17.12 -6.27 7.27
N THR A 395 -17.67 -5.29 6.58
CA THR A 395 -17.93 -5.31 5.14
C THR A 395 -17.26 -4.11 4.50
N ASN A 396 -16.86 -4.27 3.24
CA ASN A 396 -16.34 -3.18 2.43
C ASN A 396 -17.05 -3.18 1.09
N ILE A 397 -17.47 -2.00 0.63
CA ILE A 397 -17.97 -1.76 -0.71
C ILE A 397 -17.11 -0.71 -1.36
N THR A 398 -16.57 -1.02 -2.54
CA THR A 398 -15.64 -0.16 -3.27
C THR A 398 -16.07 -0.06 -4.72
N TYR A 399 -16.10 1.16 -5.24
CA TYR A 399 -16.23 1.44 -6.66
C TYR A 399 -15.03 2.24 -7.14
N SER A 400 -14.57 1.93 -8.34
CA SER A 400 -13.41 2.58 -8.94
C SER A 400 -13.56 2.66 -10.46
N ASP A 401 -12.96 3.70 -11.04
CA ASP A 401 -12.97 3.94 -12.47
C ASP A 401 -11.60 4.49 -12.91
N ALA A 402 -11.18 4.12 -14.10
CA ALA A 402 -9.98 4.64 -14.76
C ALA A 402 -10.26 4.85 -16.24
N SER A 403 -9.86 5.99 -16.78
CA SER A 403 -10.01 6.31 -18.18
C SER A 403 -8.90 7.22 -18.70
N THR A 404 -8.72 7.23 -20.03
CA THR A 404 -7.73 8.06 -20.71
C THR A 404 -8.35 8.81 -21.88
N ALA A 405 -7.83 10.01 -22.15
CA ALA A 405 -8.09 10.72 -23.40
C ALA A 405 -7.32 10.05 -24.55
N HIS A 406 -7.73 10.32 -25.77
CA HIS A 406 -7.24 9.66 -26.96
C HIS A 406 -7.01 10.64 -28.08
N ASN A 407 -6.07 10.29 -28.97
CA ASN A 407 -5.81 10.99 -30.22
C ASN A 407 -6.68 10.42 -31.37
N ALA A 408 -6.91 11.22 -32.40
CA ALA A 408 -7.84 10.88 -33.49
C ALA A 408 -7.44 9.66 -34.32
N ASN A 409 -6.17 9.27 -34.31
CA ASN A 409 -5.61 8.23 -35.16
C ASN A 409 -5.33 6.90 -34.45
N GLN A 410 -5.81 6.75 -33.23
CA GLN A 410 -5.68 5.49 -32.48
C GLN A 410 -6.61 4.40 -33.05
N PRO A 411 -6.20 3.12 -33.01
CA PRO A 411 -7.09 2.01 -33.34
C PRO A 411 -8.34 1.97 -32.43
N GLY A 412 -9.48 1.62 -32.99
CA GLY A 412 -10.73 1.49 -32.23
C GLY A 412 -10.65 0.49 -31.08
N SER A 413 -9.82 -0.55 -31.19
CA SER A 413 -9.57 -1.55 -30.16
C SER A 413 -8.69 -1.05 -28.99
N THR A 414 -8.22 0.20 -29.02
CA THR A 414 -7.43 0.79 -27.92
C THR A 414 -8.31 0.93 -26.68
N TYR A 415 -7.74 0.66 -25.51
CA TYR A 415 -8.39 0.83 -24.20
C TYR A 415 -8.84 2.28 -24.00
N ALA A 416 -10.11 2.48 -23.70
CA ALA A 416 -10.69 3.79 -23.36
C ALA A 416 -10.86 3.99 -21.86
N GLY A 417 -11.32 2.94 -21.18
CA GLY A 417 -11.54 2.99 -19.74
C GLY A 417 -12.06 1.67 -19.20
N ALA A 418 -12.08 1.59 -17.87
CA ALA A 418 -12.70 0.47 -17.18
C ALA A 418 -13.25 0.89 -15.82
N ASN A 419 -14.29 0.19 -15.38
CA ASN A 419 -14.81 0.31 -14.04
C ASN A 419 -14.64 -0.99 -13.24
N TYR A 420 -14.68 -0.83 -11.93
CA TYR A 420 -14.44 -1.89 -10.95
C TYR A 420 -15.39 -1.72 -9.77
N LEU A 421 -16.05 -2.80 -9.37
CA LEU A 421 -16.88 -2.87 -8.17
C LEU A 421 -16.44 -4.06 -7.34
N ALA A 422 -16.20 -3.86 -6.04
CA ALA A 422 -15.96 -4.91 -5.07
C ALA A 422 -16.94 -4.80 -3.90
N ALA A 423 -17.45 -5.94 -3.44
CA ALA A 423 -18.24 -6.04 -2.22
C ALA A 423 -17.76 -7.24 -1.41
N SER A 424 -17.23 -7.01 -0.23
CA SER A 424 -16.60 -8.03 0.61
C SER A 424 -17.23 -8.14 1.99
N LEU A 425 -17.17 -9.33 2.55
CA LEU A 425 -17.48 -9.62 3.96
C LEU A 425 -16.28 -10.31 4.59
N TRP A 426 -15.87 -9.83 5.76
CA TRP A 426 -14.70 -10.33 6.47
C TRP A 426 -15.05 -10.79 7.86
N TRP A 427 -14.43 -11.89 8.25
CA TRP A 427 -14.43 -12.41 9.60
C TRP A 427 -13.02 -12.46 10.17
N ILE A 428 -12.84 -11.87 11.35
CA ILE A 428 -11.59 -11.77 12.09
C ILE A 428 -11.76 -12.58 13.39
N PRO A 429 -11.57 -13.92 13.35
CA PRO A 429 -11.81 -14.76 14.53
C PRO A 429 -10.85 -14.44 15.67
N VAL A 430 -9.60 -14.18 15.36
CA VAL A 430 -8.50 -13.79 16.26
C VAL A 430 -7.68 -12.69 15.60
N THR A 431 -6.88 -11.97 16.37
CA THR A 431 -6.18 -10.75 15.97
C THR A 431 -5.38 -10.90 14.67
N ASP A 432 -4.64 -12.01 14.52
CA ASP A 432 -3.70 -12.19 13.39
C ASP A 432 -4.29 -13.00 12.23
N MET A 433 -5.59 -13.31 12.27
CA MET A 433 -6.27 -14.13 11.26
C MET A 433 -7.44 -13.39 10.64
N SER A 434 -7.51 -13.38 9.33
CA SER A 434 -8.66 -12.85 8.59
C SER A 434 -9.13 -13.83 7.52
N ILE A 435 -10.45 -13.92 7.38
CA ILE A 435 -11.13 -14.72 6.37
C ILE A 435 -12.10 -13.79 5.65
N GLY A 436 -11.99 -13.70 4.33
CA GLY A 436 -12.82 -12.82 3.51
C GLY A 436 -13.46 -13.55 2.35
N VAL A 437 -14.66 -13.11 1.98
CA VAL A 437 -15.31 -13.45 0.73
C VAL A 437 -15.68 -12.16 0.02
N GLU A 438 -15.44 -12.09 -1.28
CA GLU A 438 -15.66 -10.89 -2.09
C GLU A 438 -16.27 -11.25 -3.44
N TYR A 439 -17.23 -10.46 -3.86
CA TYR A 439 -17.72 -10.43 -5.22
C TYR A 439 -17.12 -9.24 -5.95
N LEU A 440 -16.66 -9.49 -7.16
CA LEU A 440 -16.05 -8.51 -8.05
C LEU A 440 -16.81 -8.43 -9.37
N TYR A 441 -16.97 -7.22 -9.86
CA TYR A 441 -17.49 -6.89 -11.18
C TYR A 441 -16.52 -5.90 -11.84
N GLY A 442 -16.26 -6.08 -13.12
CA GLY A 442 -15.50 -5.16 -13.94
C GLY A 442 -16.05 -5.08 -15.35
N GLU A 443 -15.92 -3.90 -15.94
CA GLU A 443 -16.24 -3.64 -17.34
C GLU A 443 -15.09 -2.87 -17.96
N ARG A 444 -14.63 -3.30 -19.14
CA ARG A 444 -13.67 -2.60 -19.98
C ARG A 444 -14.37 -2.10 -21.23
N GLU A 445 -14.07 -0.87 -21.63
CA GLU A 445 -14.51 -0.24 -22.85
C GLU A 445 -13.32 0.15 -23.73
N ASN A 446 -13.41 -0.09 -25.03
CA ASN A 446 -12.47 0.37 -26.03
C ASN A 446 -12.99 1.63 -26.76
N LEU A 447 -12.14 2.26 -27.58
CA LEU A 447 -12.48 3.50 -28.31
C LEU A 447 -13.64 3.35 -29.31
N ASP A 448 -13.85 2.16 -29.85
CA ASP A 448 -14.98 1.84 -30.74
C ASP A 448 -16.30 1.62 -29.97
N ASN A 449 -16.31 1.82 -28.64
CA ASN A 449 -17.38 1.56 -27.71
C ASN A 449 -17.76 0.07 -27.56
N GLU A 450 -16.91 -0.84 -28.05
CA GLU A 450 -17.06 -2.26 -27.72
C GLU A 450 -16.69 -2.48 -26.26
N ARG A 451 -17.40 -3.41 -25.58
CA ARG A 451 -17.25 -3.67 -24.15
C ARG A 451 -17.05 -5.14 -23.85
N GLY A 452 -16.31 -5.38 -22.79
CA GLY A 452 -16.19 -6.67 -22.15
C GLY A 452 -16.50 -6.56 -20.66
N VAL A 453 -17.09 -7.61 -20.08
CA VAL A 453 -17.49 -7.67 -18.68
C VAL A 453 -16.89 -8.91 -18.03
N ALA A 454 -16.50 -8.81 -16.78
CA ALA A 454 -16.09 -9.97 -16.01
C ALA A 454 -16.68 -9.95 -14.59
N HIS A 455 -17.02 -11.13 -14.11
CA HIS A 455 -17.52 -11.38 -12.76
C HIS A 455 -16.63 -12.40 -12.07
N ARG A 456 -16.34 -12.16 -10.79
CA ARG A 456 -15.54 -13.06 -9.96
C ARG A 456 -16.13 -13.17 -8.56
N VAL A 457 -16.13 -14.37 -7.99
CA VAL A 457 -16.23 -14.58 -6.55
C VAL A 457 -14.88 -15.09 -6.07
N GLN A 458 -14.37 -14.51 -5.01
CA GLN A 458 -13.14 -14.96 -4.41
C GLN A 458 -13.24 -15.08 -2.90
N SER A 459 -12.39 -15.94 -2.32
CA SER A 459 -12.22 -16.06 -0.89
C SER A 459 -10.74 -15.98 -0.52
N VAL A 460 -10.48 -15.50 0.68
CA VAL A 460 -9.13 -15.31 1.20
C VAL A 460 -9.06 -15.82 2.62
N PHE A 461 -8.01 -16.55 2.92
CA PHE A 461 -7.53 -16.83 4.26
C PHE A 461 -6.15 -16.19 4.42
N GLN A 462 -5.97 -15.42 5.48
CA GLN A 462 -4.68 -14.79 5.80
C GLN A 462 -4.36 -14.95 7.28
N TYR A 463 -3.10 -15.29 7.57
CA TYR A 463 -2.52 -15.32 8.91
C TYR A 463 -1.24 -14.50 8.93
N ASN A 464 -1.15 -13.60 9.88
CA ASN A 464 -0.02 -12.69 10.08
C ASN A 464 0.90 -13.20 11.19
N PHE A 465 2.20 -12.95 11.10
CA PHE A 465 3.20 -13.36 12.09
C PHE A 465 4.33 -12.35 12.21
#